data_22be383033cbef7b9c2cd5f346b15fd6
#
_entry.id   22be383033cbef7b9c2cd5f346b15fd6
#
_cell.length_a   1.000
_cell.length_b   1.000
_cell.length_c   1.000
_cell.angle_alpha   90.00
_cell.angle_beta   90.00
_cell.angle_gamma   90.00
#
_symmetry.space_group_name_H-M   'P 1'
#
loop_
_entity.id
_entity.type
_entity.pdbx_description
1 polymer ?
#
loop_
_entity_poly.entity_id
_entity_poly.type
_entity_poly.pdbx_seq_one_letter_code
_entity_poly.pdbx_strand_id
1 'polypeptide(L)'
;MGTTLYSDADGIYVAWSDHRFTTPPAEQTGWTGPWHPVTIPGSFPGYWSQDVVEAMNRVAGHPGVTVKWLTAWEEGAPTLLAPTIGLHGTDWEMIPGVAEDDLANWNWWKLTKIREDVARSRPDRIVWLDDDINFDPASLAWVKELDIPVLAICPRTEHGLTRDHLDEIEAFIA
;
A
#
# COMPACT_ATOMS: atom_id res chain seq x y z
N MET A 1 10.03 -18.57 7.06
CA MET A 1 8.64 -18.08 6.93
C MET A 1 8.67 -16.92 5.98
N GLY A 2 7.80 -16.93 4.95
CA GLY A 2 7.70 -15.88 3.94
C GLY A 2 6.49 -14.97 4.21
N THR A 3 6.73 -13.67 4.26
CA THR A 3 5.66 -12.67 4.34
C THR A 3 5.44 -12.06 2.97
N THR A 4 4.21 -12.08 2.46
CA THR A 4 3.85 -11.31 1.27
C THR A 4 3.16 -10.02 1.70
N LEU A 5 3.71 -8.90 1.24
CA LEU A 5 3.15 -7.57 1.46
C LEU A 5 2.50 -7.09 0.17
N TYR A 6 1.19 -6.87 0.21
CA TYR A 6 0.41 -6.26 -0.87
C TYR A 6 0.25 -4.78 -0.58
N SER A 7 0.62 -3.92 -1.52
CA SER A 7 0.62 -2.48 -1.32
C SER A 7 -0.15 -1.74 -2.39
N ASP A 8 -1.08 -0.89 -1.95
CA ASP A 8 -1.55 0.21 -2.77
C ASP A 8 -0.48 1.32 -2.83
N ALA A 9 -0.73 2.35 -3.62
CA ALA A 9 0.10 3.54 -3.79
C ALA A 9 -0.51 4.77 -3.12
N ASP A 10 -1.75 5.11 -3.51
CA ASP A 10 -2.51 6.22 -2.94
C ASP A 10 -2.91 5.91 -1.49
N GLY A 11 -2.92 6.93 -0.63
CA GLY A 11 -3.18 6.74 0.79
C GLY A 11 -2.12 5.91 1.53
N ILE A 12 -1.08 5.41 0.83
CA ILE A 12 0.04 4.65 1.41
C ILE A 12 1.32 5.48 1.33
N TYR A 13 1.87 5.66 0.13
CA TYR A 13 3.07 6.48 -0.11
C TYR A 13 2.73 7.91 -0.47
N VAL A 14 1.57 8.10 -1.10
CA VAL A 14 1.05 9.40 -1.52
C VAL A 14 -0.12 9.76 -0.61
N ALA A 15 0.10 10.68 0.31
CA ALA A 15 -0.96 11.30 1.09
C ALA A 15 -1.71 12.30 0.21
N TRP A 16 -3.00 12.07 0.00
CA TRP A 16 -3.79 12.99 -0.84
C TRP A 16 -3.95 14.34 -0.15
N SER A 17 -3.62 15.38 -0.90
CA SER A 17 -3.88 16.73 -0.47
C SER A 17 -5.33 17.09 -0.78
N ASP A 18 -6.05 17.55 0.23
CA ASP A 18 -7.30 18.25 -0.02
C ASP A 18 -7.03 19.55 -0.83
N HIS A 19 -8.09 20.29 -1.18
CA HIS A 19 -7.98 21.54 -1.95
C HIS A 19 -7.08 22.62 -1.31
N ARG A 20 -6.49 22.37 -0.15
CA ARG A 20 -5.63 23.31 0.58
C ARG A 20 -4.14 23.07 0.35
N PHE A 21 -3.76 21.99 -0.32
CA PHE A 21 -2.35 21.63 -0.57
C PHE A 21 -1.48 21.68 0.69
N THR A 22 -2.00 21.15 1.78
CA THR A 22 -1.28 21.09 3.05
C THR A 22 -0.61 19.73 3.23
N THR A 23 0.61 19.74 3.73
CA THR A 23 1.31 18.51 4.12
C THR A 23 0.64 17.87 5.34
N PRO A 24 0.66 16.53 5.45
CA PRO A 24 0.16 15.86 6.64
C PRO A 24 0.84 16.34 7.92
N PRO A 25 0.07 16.60 8.99
CA PRO A 25 0.65 17.12 10.23
C PRO A 25 1.46 16.06 10.98
N ALA A 26 2.63 16.46 11.47
CA ALA A 26 3.55 15.56 12.18
C ALA A 26 2.93 14.91 13.42
N GLU A 27 2.07 15.61 14.14
CA GLU A 27 1.36 15.09 15.32
C GLU A 27 0.37 13.96 15.00
N GLN A 28 -0.04 13.81 13.71
CA GLN A 28 -0.95 12.76 13.27
C GLN A 28 -0.23 11.63 12.54
N THR A 29 0.91 11.92 11.93
CA THR A 29 1.67 10.94 11.16
C THR A 29 2.88 10.38 11.91
N GLY A 30 3.39 11.12 12.89
CA GLY A 30 4.64 10.80 13.58
C GLY A 30 5.90 11.08 12.76
N TRP A 31 5.76 11.66 11.55
CA TRP A 31 6.88 11.99 10.67
C TRP A 31 7.24 13.46 10.78
N THR A 32 8.55 13.74 10.90
CA THR A 32 9.10 15.10 10.99
C THR A 32 9.97 15.47 9.79
N GLY A 33 10.26 14.50 8.95
CA GLY A 33 11.06 14.70 7.72
C GLY A 33 10.33 15.47 6.65
N PRO A 34 11.04 15.78 5.55
CA PRO A 34 10.45 16.58 4.50
C PRO A 34 9.33 15.85 3.77
N TRP A 35 8.27 16.60 3.47
CA TRP A 35 7.21 16.20 2.57
C TRP A 35 7.43 16.88 1.23
N HIS A 36 7.31 16.12 0.16
CA HIS A 36 7.51 16.59 -1.22
C HIS A 36 6.21 16.44 -2.01
N PRO A 37 5.87 17.41 -2.87
CA PRO A 37 4.72 17.27 -3.75
C PRO A 37 4.97 16.16 -4.77
N VAL A 38 3.91 15.42 -5.09
CA VAL A 38 3.92 14.49 -6.21
C VAL A 38 3.83 15.28 -7.51
N THR A 39 4.79 15.07 -8.42
CA THR A 39 4.91 15.82 -9.66
C THR A 39 4.71 14.95 -10.90
N ILE A 40 4.01 13.84 -10.78
CA ILE A 40 3.73 12.91 -11.88
C ILE A 40 2.52 13.43 -12.68
N PRO A 41 2.65 13.65 -14.00
CA PRO A 41 1.53 14.09 -14.81
C PRO A 41 0.36 13.09 -14.78
N GLY A 42 -0.85 13.58 -14.53
CA GLY A 42 -2.07 12.76 -14.46
C GLY A 42 -2.35 12.13 -13.10
N SER A 43 -1.44 12.24 -12.13
CA SER A 43 -1.71 11.84 -10.76
C SER A 43 -2.62 12.84 -10.02
N PHE A 44 -3.27 12.36 -8.97
CA PHE A 44 -3.95 13.27 -8.04
C PHE A 44 -2.93 14.11 -7.26
N PRO A 45 -3.29 15.35 -6.86
CA PRO A 45 -2.44 16.16 -6.02
C PRO A 45 -2.20 15.50 -4.67
N GLY A 46 -0.93 15.41 -4.26
CA GLY A 46 -0.57 14.79 -3.00
C GLY A 46 0.86 15.07 -2.61
N TYR A 47 1.23 14.55 -1.46
CA TYR A 47 2.58 14.64 -0.91
C TYR A 47 3.09 13.25 -0.55
N TRP A 48 4.39 13.04 -0.69
CA TRP A 48 5.10 11.88 -0.20
C TRP A 48 6.16 12.28 0.82
N SER A 49 6.44 11.42 1.78
CA SER A 49 7.45 11.63 2.81
C SER A 49 8.67 10.78 2.54
N GLN A 50 9.85 11.39 2.61
CA GLN A 50 11.11 10.68 2.52
C GLN A 50 11.24 9.63 3.64
N ASP A 51 10.83 9.97 4.86
CA ASP A 51 10.88 9.05 6.01
C ASP A 51 10.06 7.78 5.78
N VAL A 52 8.84 7.92 5.20
CA VAL A 52 7.97 6.79 4.83
C VAL A 52 8.64 5.91 3.79
N VAL A 53 9.18 6.51 2.73
CA VAL A 53 9.85 5.78 1.65
C VAL A 53 11.07 5.01 2.15
N GLU A 54 11.91 5.65 2.97
CA GLU A 54 13.09 5.01 3.55
C GLU A 54 12.70 3.86 4.49
N ALA A 55 11.64 4.02 5.29
CA ALA A 55 11.14 2.96 6.16
C ALA A 55 10.61 1.77 5.35
N MET A 56 9.81 2.04 4.32
CA MET A 56 9.31 0.97 3.44
C MET A 56 10.40 0.28 2.62
N ASN A 57 11.43 1.00 2.22
CA ASN A 57 12.61 0.38 1.59
C ASN A 57 13.32 -0.59 2.54
N ARG A 58 13.39 -0.27 3.85
CA ARG A 58 13.92 -1.22 4.85
C ARG A 58 13.01 -2.44 5.01
N VAL A 59 11.70 -2.25 5.09
CA VAL A 59 10.70 -3.34 5.17
C VAL A 59 10.83 -4.26 3.94
N ALA A 60 10.87 -3.69 2.74
CA ALA A 60 11.01 -4.45 1.50
C ALA A 60 12.35 -5.21 1.39
N GLY A 61 13.42 -4.65 1.99
CA GLY A 61 14.72 -5.29 2.06
C GLY A 61 14.85 -6.37 3.16
N HIS A 62 13.81 -6.56 4.00
CA HIS A 62 13.89 -7.55 5.07
C HIS A 62 13.87 -8.98 4.51
N PRO A 63 14.80 -9.88 4.97
CA PRO A 63 14.83 -11.26 4.51
C PRO A 63 13.49 -11.98 4.73
N GLY A 64 12.96 -12.59 3.69
CA GLY A 64 11.68 -13.30 3.72
C GLY A 64 10.45 -12.42 3.48
N VAL A 65 10.61 -11.14 3.20
CA VAL A 65 9.52 -10.27 2.72
C VAL A 65 9.53 -10.21 1.19
N THR A 66 8.39 -10.43 0.60
CA THR A 66 8.12 -10.21 -0.84
C THR A 66 7.04 -9.15 -0.95
N VAL A 67 7.33 -8.05 -1.63
CA VAL A 67 6.35 -6.98 -1.83
C VAL A 67 5.74 -7.10 -3.22
N LYS A 68 4.43 -6.85 -3.31
CA LYS A 68 3.67 -6.84 -4.56
C LYS A 68 2.81 -5.57 -4.63
N TRP A 69 2.73 -4.99 -5.82
CA TRP A 69 1.82 -3.91 -6.10
C TRP A 69 0.38 -4.43 -6.27
N LEU A 70 -0.57 -3.80 -5.58
CA LEU A 70 -2.00 -4.03 -5.70
C LEU A 70 -2.71 -2.66 -5.74
N THR A 71 -2.56 -1.97 -6.85
CA THR A 71 -2.90 -0.55 -6.99
C THR A 71 -3.54 -0.24 -8.33
N ALA A 72 -4.42 0.74 -8.35
CA ALA A 72 -5.01 1.30 -9.57
C ALA A 72 -3.99 2.06 -10.45
N TRP A 73 -2.80 2.34 -9.96
CA TRP A 73 -1.72 2.91 -10.76
C TRP A 73 -1.18 1.93 -11.81
N GLU A 74 -1.43 0.63 -11.65
CA GLU A 74 -0.95 -0.43 -12.54
C GLU A 74 0.56 -0.23 -12.86
N GLU A 75 0.95 -0.34 -14.11
CA GLU A 75 2.35 -0.14 -14.54
C GLU A 75 2.92 1.25 -14.17
N GLY A 76 2.08 2.22 -13.85
CA GLY A 76 2.52 3.52 -13.36
C GLY A 76 3.18 3.48 -11.97
N ALA A 77 2.83 2.51 -11.13
CA ALA A 77 3.44 2.37 -9.81
C ALA A 77 4.93 2.01 -9.90
N PRO A 78 5.36 0.93 -10.56
CA PRO A 78 6.78 0.60 -10.69
C PRO A 78 7.55 1.52 -11.65
N THR A 79 6.91 2.05 -12.70
CA THR A 79 7.62 2.77 -13.76
C THR A 79 7.70 4.29 -13.57
N LEU A 80 6.74 4.88 -12.87
CA LEU A 80 6.66 6.32 -12.65
C LEU A 80 6.76 6.69 -11.17
N LEU A 81 5.90 6.12 -10.32
CA LEU A 81 5.84 6.52 -8.91
C LEU A 81 7.11 6.10 -8.16
N ALA A 82 7.43 4.82 -8.16
CA ALA A 82 8.55 4.28 -7.39
C ALA A 82 9.87 5.02 -7.67
N PRO A 83 10.31 5.21 -8.93
CA PRO A 83 11.54 5.94 -9.20
C PRO A 83 11.45 7.44 -8.85
N THR A 84 10.26 8.06 -8.96
CA THR A 84 10.08 9.48 -8.64
C THR A 84 10.26 9.76 -7.16
N ILE A 85 9.77 8.87 -6.28
CA ILE A 85 9.84 9.06 -4.82
C ILE A 85 11.05 8.34 -4.19
N GLY A 86 11.84 7.59 -4.96
CA GLY A 86 12.99 6.83 -4.46
C GLY A 86 12.61 5.52 -3.75
N LEU A 87 11.42 4.98 -4.03
CA LEU A 87 10.98 3.69 -3.51
C LEU A 87 11.63 2.55 -4.32
N HIS A 88 12.14 1.51 -3.64
CA HIS A 88 12.74 0.33 -4.29
C HIS A 88 11.68 -0.64 -4.86
N GLY A 89 10.64 -0.06 -5.45
CA GLY A 89 9.46 -0.78 -5.93
C GLY A 89 9.39 -1.01 -7.44
N THR A 90 10.49 -0.74 -8.17
CA THR A 90 10.53 -0.91 -9.64
C THR A 90 10.42 -2.38 -10.08
N ASP A 91 10.89 -3.29 -9.24
CA ASP A 91 10.93 -4.73 -9.54
C ASP A 91 9.87 -5.53 -8.75
N TRP A 92 8.98 -4.86 -8.00
CA TRP A 92 7.90 -5.56 -7.31
C TRP A 92 6.89 -6.10 -8.33
N GLU A 93 6.46 -7.34 -8.10
CA GLU A 93 5.43 -7.96 -8.94
C GLU A 93 4.15 -7.12 -8.92
N MET A 94 3.65 -6.77 -10.11
CA MET A 94 2.35 -6.11 -10.25
C MET A 94 1.25 -7.17 -10.29
N ILE A 95 0.27 -7.04 -9.41
CA ILE A 95 -0.98 -7.78 -9.51
C ILE A 95 -1.89 -7.02 -10.46
N PRO A 96 -2.19 -7.57 -11.65
CA PRO A 96 -2.95 -6.84 -12.65
C PRO A 96 -4.37 -6.58 -12.15
N GLY A 97 -4.87 -5.39 -12.43
CA GLY A 97 -6.27 -5.01 -12.19
C GLY A 97 -7.27 -5.87 -12.93
N VAL A 98 -8.53 -5.55 -12.81
CA VAL A 98 -9.61 -6.17 -13.61
C VAL A 98 -9.79 -5.42 -14.91
N ALA A 99 -10.14 -6.16 -15.98
CA ALA A 99 -10.61 -5.54 -17.22
C ALA A 99 -11.89 -4.73 -16.95
N GLU A 100 -12.12 -3.67 -17.73
CA GLU A 100 -13.30 -2.79 -17.58
C GLU A 100 -14.63 -3.56 -17.55
N ASP A 101 -14.72 -4.71 -18.21
CA ASP A 101 -15.91 -5.56 -18.25
C ASP A 101 -16.25 -6.21 -16.90
N ASP A 102 -15.30 -6.34 -15.98
CA ASP A 102 -15.51 -6.90 -14.64
C ASP A 102 -15.97 -5.87 -13.61
N LEU A 103 -15.93 -4.58 -13.93
CA LEU A 103 -16.42 -3.49 -13.08
C LEU A 103 -17.94 -3.51 -12.85
N ALA A 104 -18.68 -4.30 -13.65
CA ALA A 104 -20.13 -4.46 -13.51
C ALA A 104 -20.57 -5.23 -12.24
N ASN A 105 -19.65 -5.97 -11.62
CA ASN A 105 -19.88 -6.65 -10.36
C ASN A 105 -19.26 -5.80 -9.23
N TRP A 106 -20.07 -5.12 -8.46
CA TRP A 106 -19.75 -4.24 -7.31
C TRP A 106 -18.84 -4.84 -6.22
N ASN A 107 -18.11 -5.91 -6.53
CA ASN A 107 -17.07 -6.44 -5.65
C ASN A 107 -15.79 -5.65 -5.86
N TRP A 108 -15.22 -5.19 -4.77
CA TRP A 108 -13.94 -4.51 -4.82
C TRP A 108 -12.88 -5.40 -5.48
N TRP A 109 -12.38 -4.99 -6.63
CA TRP A 109 -11.50 -5.80 -7.47
C TRP A 109 -10.21 -6.23 -6.76
N LYS A 110 -9.68 -5.39 -5.85
CA LYS A 110 -8.47 -5.70 -5.09
C LYS A 110 -8.68 -6.92 -4.19
N LEU A 111 -9.85 -7.07 -3.56
CA LEU A 111 -10.18 -8.28 -2.79
C LEU A 111 -10.15 -9.53 -3.67
N THR A 112 -10.73 -9.47 -4.86
CA THR A 112 -10.72 -10.60 -5.80
C THR A 112 -9.28 -10.97 -6.15
N LYS A 113 -8.46 -10.00 -6.50
CA LYS A 113 -7.09 -10.23 -6.95
C LYS A 113 -6.15 -10.71 -5.84
N ILE A 114 -6.24 -10.16 -4.63
CA ILE A 114 -5.43 -10.65 -3.50
C ILE A 114 -5.81 -12.09 -3.12
N ARG A 115 -7.10 -12.44 -3.18
CA ARG A 115 -7.55 -13.83 -2.94
C ARG A 115 -7.00 -14.82 -3.96
N GLU A 116 -7.03 -14.46 -5.26
CA GLU A 116 -6.45 -15.26 -6.33
C GLU A 116 -4.94 -15.48 -6.11
N ASP A 117 -4.21 -14.40 -5.77
CA ASP A 117 -2.77 -14.49 -5.56
C ASP A 117 -2.41 -15.29 -4.29
N VAL A 118 -3.11 -15.08 -3.20
CA VAL A 118 -2.90 -15.84 -1.95
C VAL A 118 -3.16 -17.33 -2.16
N ALA A 119 -4.21 -17.70 -2.90
CA ALA A 119 -4.49 -19.10 -3.23
C ALA A 119 -3.38 -19.73 -4.07
N ARG A 120 -2.73 -18.95 -4.95
CA ARG A 120 -1.63 -19.38 -5.82
C ARG A 120 -0.29 -19.44 -5.08
N SER A 121 0.07 -18.36 -4.40
CA SER A 121 1.40 -18.16 -3.80
C SER A 121 1.56 -18.81 -2.42
N ARG A 122 0.46 -18.99 -1.69
CA ARG A 122 0.40 -19.60 -0.35
C ARG A 122 1.41 -19.00 0.62
N PRO A 123 1.37 -17.71 0.90
CA PRO A 123 2.29 -17.07 1.83
C PRO A 123 2.07 -17.61 3.25
N ASP A 124 3.13 -17.60 4.08
CA ASP A 124 3.00 -17.94 5.50
C ASP A 124 2.33 -16.83 6.31
N ARG A 125 2.51 -15.56 5.90
CA ARG A 125 1.94 -14.36 6.52
C ARG A 125 1.60 -13.34 5.44
N ILE A 126 0.64 -12.46 5.71
CA ILE A 126 0.23 -11.39 4.81
C ILE A 126 0.29 -10.05 5.54
N VAL A 127 0.85 -9.03 4.88
CA VAL A 127 0.62 -7.62 5.17
C VAL A 127 -0.17 -7.03 4.01
N TRP A 128 -1.27 -6.35 4.30
CA TRP A 128 -2.09 -5.68 3.29
C TRP A 128 -2.23 -4.20 3.62
N LEU A 129 -1.68 -3.35 2.75
CA LEU A 129 -1.67 -1.89 2.90
C LEU A 129 -2.61 -1.27 1.85
N ASP A 130 -3.72 -0.70 2.29
CA ASP A 130 -4.68 -0.07 1.40
C ASP A 130 -5.63 0.82 2.22
N ASP A 131 -5.83 2.06 1.82
CA ASP A 131 -6.65 3.04 2.54
C ASP A 131 -8.16 2.80 2.40
N ASP A 132 -8.55 1.91 1.49
CA ASP A 132 -9.96 1.55 1.23
C ASP A 132 -10.43 0.26 1.93
N ILE A 133 -9.55 -0.51 2.60
CA ILE A 133 -9.92 -1.81 3.22
C ILE A 133 -11.14 -1.68 4.14
N ASN A 134 -11.21 -0.62 4.94
CA ASN A 134 -12.28 -0.42 5.90
C ASN A 134 -13.65 -0.10 5.26
N PHE A 135 -13.67 0.29 4.00
CA PHE A 135 -14.90 0.58 3.26
C PHE A 135 -15.51 -0.66 2.60
N ASP A 136 -14.76 -1.78 2.55
CA ASP A 136 -15.24 -3.06 2.01
C ASP A 136 -15.46 -4.12 3.11
N PRO A 137 -16.70 -4.36 3.57
CA PRO A 137 -16.99 -5.35 4.59
C PRO A 137 -16.57 -6.78 4.24
N ALA A 138 -16.52 -7.11 2.94
CA ALA A 138 -16.12 -8.43 2.47
C ALA A 138 -14.61 -8.66 2.68
N SER A 139 -13.79 -7.61 2.52
CA SER A 139 -12.36 -7.65 2.81
C SER A 139 -12.09 -7.87 4.29
N LEU A 140 -12.81 -7.14 5.16
CA LEU A 140 -12.69 -7.31 6.62
C LEU A 140 -13.11 -8.71 7.08
N ALA A 141 -14.14 -9.29 6.47
CA ALA A 141 -14.57 -10.66 6.74
C ALA A 141 -13.49 -11.66 6.28
N TRP A 142 -13.00 -11.52 5.06
CA TRP A 142 -11.99 -12.41 4.50
C TRP A 142 -10.68 -12.41 5.32
N VAL A 143 -10.20 -11.27 5.75
CA VAL A 143 -8.99 -11.18 6.60
C VAL A 143 -9.16 -12.00 7.89
N LYS A 144 -10.37 -12.01 8.50
CA LYS A 144 -10.66 -12.74 9.72
C LYS A 144 -10.83 -14.26 9.51
N GLU A 145 -11.18 -14.67 8.29
CA GLU A 145 -11.43 -16.07 7.94
C GLU A 145 -10.15 -16.82 7.51
N LEU A 146 -9.05 -16.10 7.27
CA LEU A 146 -7.79 -16.72 6.87
C LEU A 146 -7.14 -17.47 8.04
N ASP A 147 -6.67 -18.68 7.76
CA ASP A 147 -5.95 -19.54 8.73
C ASP A 147 -4.48 -19.13 8.92
N ILE A 148 -4.02 -18.07 8.25
CA ILE A 148 -2.67 -17.53 8.36
C ILE A 148 -2.69 -16.13 8.98
N PRO A 149 -1.61 -15.68 9.64
CA PRO A 149 -1.53 -14.33 10.19
C PRO A 149 -1.66 -13.26 9.09
N VAL A 150 -2.54 -12.29 9.32
CA VAL A 150 -2.74 -11.14 8.44
C VAL A 150 -2.66 -9.86 9.24
N LEU A 151 -1.84 -8.93 8.78
CA LEU A 151 -1.83 -7.54 9.22
C LEU A 151 -2.42 -6.68 8.10
N ALA A 152 -3.64 -6.19 8.30
CA ALA A 152 -4.29 -5.26 7.39
C ALA A 152 -4.20 -3.84 7.95
N ILE A 153 -3.55 -2.95 7.22
CA ILE A 153 -3.37 -1.54 7.60
C ILE A 153 -4.14 -0.68 6.61
N CYS A 154 -5.07 0.10 7.15
CA CYS A 154 -5.91 1.03 6.40
C CYS A 154 -5.63 2.46 6.89
N PRO A 155 -4.62 3.14 6.34
CA PRO A 155 -4.32 4.51 6.71
C PRO A 155 -5.45 5.45 6.30
N ARG A 156 -5.43 6.67 6.82
CA ARG A 156 -6.25 7.74 6.25
C ARG A 156 -5.59 8.23 4.97
N THR A 157 -6.37 8.35 3.90
CA THR A 157 -5.89 8.76 2.57
C THR A 157 -5.08 10.05 2.61
N GLU A 158 -5.48 10.99 3.45
CA GLU A 158 -4.82 12.30 3.61
C GLU A 158 -3.55 12.27 4.47
N HIS A 159 -3.25 11.16 5.13
CA HIS A 159 -2.06 11.03 5.97
C HIS A 159 -1.00 10.08 5.40
N GLY A 160 -1.42 9.09 4.63
CA GLY A 160 -0.56 7.98 4.24
C GLY A 160 -0.16 7.10 5.42
N LEU A 161 0.88 6.29 5.25
CA LEU A 161 1.43 5.48 6.33
C LEU A 161 1.97 6.38 7.46
N THR A 162 1.60 6.06 8.69
CA THR A 162 2.11 6.71 9.90
C THR A 162 3.30 5.94 10.48
N ARG A 163 4.01 6.56 11.43
CA ARG A 163 5.08 5.91 12.17
C ARG A 163 4.58 4.65 12.89
N ASP A 164 3.42 4.75 13.55
CA ASP A 164 2.83 3.62 14.27
C ASP A 164 2.53 2.45 13.32
N HIS A 165 2.03 2.73 12.11
CA HIS A 165 1.81 1.69 11.10
C HIS A 165 3.11 0.98 10.72
N LEU A 166 4.21 1.73 10.57
CA LEU A 166 5.51 1.13 10.24
C LEU A 166 6.05 0.28 11.41
N ASP A 167 5.88 0.75 12.64
CA ASP A 167 6.28 -0.01 13.83
C ASP A 167 5.48 -1.33 13.94
N GLU A 168 4.17 -1.32 13.60
CA GLU A 168 3.33 -2.53 13.51
C GLU A 168 3.82 -3.49 12.41
N ILE A 169 4.15 -2.97 11.22
CA ILE A 169 4.67 -3.78 10.11
C ILE A 169 6.00 -4.43 10.52
N GLU A 170 6.95 -3.64 11.04
CA GLU A 170 8.26 -4.13 11.45
C GLU A 170 8.14 -5.21 12.55
N ALA A 171 7.26 -5.02 13.53
CA ALA A 171 6.97 -6.02 14.56
C ALA A 171 6.33 -7.30 14.00
N PHE A 172 5.49 -7.18 12.97
CA PHE A 172 4.81 -8.32 12.36
C PHE A 172 5.74 -9.17 11.50
N ILE A 173 6.70 -8.56 10.81
CA ILE A 173 7.65 -9.27 9.92
C ILE A 173 8.87 -9.84 10.65
N ALA A 174 9.18 -9.37 11.85
CA ALA A 174 10.26 -9.89 12.70
C ALA A 174 9.96 -11.34 13.14
#